data_f0b2d4c97f20efe3e42962092d5537bb
#
_entry.id   f0b2d4c97f20efe3e42962092d5537bb
#
_cell.length_a   1.000
_cell.length_b   1.000
_cell.length_c   1.000
_cell.angle_alpha   90.00
_cell.angle_beta   90.00
_cell.angle_gamma   90.00
#
_symmetry.space_group_name_H-M   'P 1'
#
loop_
_entity.id
_entity.type
_entity.pdbx_description
1 polymer ?
#
loop_
_entity_poly.entity_id
_entity_poly.type
_entity_poly.pdbx_seq_one_letter_code
_entity_poly.pdbx_strand_id
1 'polypeptide(L)'
;MTRLSYAIAAGVLAATCLGVAAYAQQPAPPPFATTKVDGTDNVYVFRYGNHQSMFVVTSAGVIATDPIGYGRPQAVVTYVDEIKKVSNQPIKYLIYSHQHFDHIAGGKPFKDAGATIVAHTRAKEWLLALRDPHTVLPDETVDAGRTITLGDTTLELSYLGPNHSDSTLVMRLPKQKVLFAVDFIPVGSVPGRGMLDFYPIQAEDSMKKVLAMDWDKLIPGHPGPGGRLGTKQDVQDQLTFLQDASAAVKAEAQAGKCWDGVEKELKLPKYQSWPGYEQNLPFVLRRYCGLWGRGF
;
A
#
# COMPACT_ATOMS: atom_id res chain seq x y z
N MET A 1 71.63 1.34 -62.46
CA MET A 1 70.82 2.55 -62.22
C MET A 1 69.36 2.10 -62.16
N THR A 2 68.86 1.81 -61.02
CA THR A 2 67.51 1.25 -60.76
C THR A 2 66.59 2.34 -60.16
N ARG A 3 65.56 2.70 -60.91
CA ARG A 3 64.54 3.68 -60.41
C ARG A 3 63.53 2.97 -59.57
N LEU A 4 63.37 3.44 -58.33
CA LEU A 4 62.40 2.96 -57.42
C LEU A 4 61.11 3.81 -57.59
N SER A 5 59.97 3.15 -57.90
CA SER A 5 58.67 3.80 -58.05
C SER A 5 57.89 3.65 -56.69
N TYR A 6 57.55 4.77 -56.09
CA TYR A 6 56.67 4.80 -54.91
C TYR A 6 55.22 4.86 -55.38
N ALA A 7 54.45 3.87 -55.01
CA ALA A 7 52.99 3.89 -55.13
C ALA A 7 52.37 4.48 -53.85
N ILE A 8 51.61 5.57 -54.00
CA ILE A 8 50.88 6.21 -52.93
C ILE A 8 49.47 5.50 -52.82
N ALA A 9 49.24 4.81 -51.77
CA ALA A 9 47.92 4.26 -51.48
C ALA A 9 47.07 5.32 -50.70
N ALA A 10 46.01 5.82 -51.35
CA ALA A 10 45.03 6.70 -50.70
C ALA A 10 44.06 5.87 -49.94
N GLY A 11 44.13 5.90 -48.59
CA GLY A 11 43.16 5.31 -47.69
C GLY A 11 41.93 6.20 -47.55
N VAL A 12 40.78 5.72 -47.93
CA VAL A 12 39.48 6.35 -47.68
C VAL A 12 39.05 6.02 -46.25
N LEU A 13 39.07 6.99 -45.33
CA LEU A 13 38.48 6.88 -44.02
C LEU A 13 36.96 7.08 -44.17
N ALA A 14 36.20 5.99 -44.04
CA ALA A 14 34.74 6.06 -43.83
C ALA A 14 34.42 6.40 -42.38
N ALA A 15 34.02 7.64 -42.15
CA ALA A 15 33.52 8.07 -40.84
C ALA A 15 32.08 7.52 -40.62
N THR A 16 31.95 6.46 -39.84
CA THR A 16 30.66 5.98 -39.36
C THR A 16 30.19 6.87 -38.21
N CYS A 17 29.27 7.80 -38.51
CA CYS A 17 28.52 8.54 -37.49
C CYS A 17 27.57 7.56 -36.77
N LEU A 18 27.97 7.05 -35.61
CA LEU A 18 27.07 6.40 -34.68
C LEU A 18 26.16 7.47 -34.05
N GLY A 19 24.94 7.58 -34.56
CA GLY A 19 23.88 8.36 -33.95
C GLY A 19 23.55 7.79 -32.59
N VAL A 20 23.97 8.43 -31.49
CA VAL A 20 23.52 8.17 -30.16
C VAL A 20 22.08 8.68 -30.07
N ALA A 21 21.11 7.77 -30.18
CA ALA A 21 19.73 8.10 -29.90
C ALA A 21 19.66 8.53 -28.43
N ALA A 22 19.50 9.82 -28.19
CA ALA A 22 19.21 10.34 -26.87
C ALA A 22 17.83 9.78 -26.46
N TYR A 23 17.81 8.79 -25.59
CA TYR A 23 16.58 8.40 -24.89
C TYR A 23 16.15 9.60 -24.06
N ALA A 24 15.13 10.30 -24.52
CA ALA A 24 14.50 11.35 -23.75
C ALA A 24 13.99 10.69 -22.46
N GLN A 25 14.63 11.01 -21.34
CA GLN A 25 14.18 10.58 -20.01
C GLN A 25 12.76 11.08 -19.83
N GLN A 26 11.79 10.18 -19.72
CA GLN A 26 10.43 10.58 -19.41
C GLN A 26 10.45 11.37 -18.10
N PRO A 27 9.75 12.51 -18.04
CA PRO A 27 9.68 13.29 -16.79
C PRO A 27 9.19 12.39 -15.66
N ALA A 28 9.83 12.49 -14.50
CA ALA A 28 9.41 11.75 -13.33
C ALA A 28 7.92 12.00 -13.08
N PRO A 29 7.12 10.97 -12.76
CA PRO A 29 5.71 11.16 -12.47
C PRO A 29 5.54 12.17 -11.33
N PRO A 30 4.48 12.98 -11.34
CA PRO A 30 4.24 13.98 -10.28
C PRO A 30 4.21 13.29 -8.92
N PRO A 31 4.71 13.94 -7.86
CA PRO A 31 4.81 13.35 -6.52
C PRO A 31 3.44 12.94 -5.95
N PHE A 32 2.36 13.52 -6.47
CA PHE A 32 1.00 13.17 -6.07
C PHE A 32 0.07 13.06 -7.28
N ALA A 33 -1.06 12.41 -7.08
CA ALA A 33 -2.17 12.37 -8.03
C ALA A 33 -3.49 12.15 -7.30
N THR A 34 -4.56 12.75 -7.83
CA THR A 34 -5.94 12.48 -7.41
C THR A 34 -6.68 11.88 -8.58
N THR A 35 -7.22 10.69 -8.40
CA THR A 35 -7.90 9.95 -9.46
C THR A 35 -9.27 9.49 -8.98
N LYS A 36 -10.31 9.78 -9.76
CA LYS A 36 -11.63 9.21 -9.48
C LYS A 36 -11.62 7.71 -9.80
N VAL A 37 -12.21 6.90 -8.92
CA VAL A 37 -12.34 5.46 -9.13
C VAL A 37 -13.34 5.20 -10.26
N ASP A 38 -12.90 4.50 -11.30
CA ASP A 38 -13.72 4.19 -12.48
C ASP A 38 -15.04 3.50 -12.10
N GLY A 39 -16.13 3.89 -12.75
CA GLY A 39 -17.47 3.36 -12.47
C GLY A 39 -18.07 3.87 -11.16
N THR A 40 -17.48 4.88 -10.52
CA THR A 40 -18.06 5.59 -9.38
C THR A 40 -18.19 7.08 -9.68
N ASP A 41 -19.14 7.74 -9.03
CA ASP A 41 -19.35 9.18 -9.21
C ASP A 41 -18.60 10.00 -8.17
N ASN A 42 -18.28 9.41 -7.01
CA ASN A 42 -17.95 10.12 -5.80
C ASN A 42 -16.76 9.55 -4.99
N VAL A 43 -16.10 8.50 -5.49
CA VAL A 43 -14.94 7.88 -4.81
C VAL A 43 -13.65 8.27 -5.50
N TYR A 44 -12.67 8.69 -4.72
CA TYR A 44 -11.38 9.16 -5.20
C TYR A 44 -10.24 8.50 -4.45
N VAL A 45 -9.15 8.25 -5.17
CA VAL A 45 -7.84 7.87 -4.60
C VAL A 45 -6.94 9.10 -4.63
N PHE A 46 -6.42 9.48 -3.49
CA PHE A 46 -5.31 10.41 -3.39
C PHE A 46 -4.01 9.63 -3.18
N ARG A 47 -3.01 9.87 -4.01
CA ARG A 47 -1.67 9.28 -3.90
C ARG A 47 -0.64 10.36 -3.64
N TYR A 48 0.26 10.13 -2.70
CA TYR A 48 1.47 10.93 -2.51
C TYR A 48 2.68 10.02 -2.34
N GLY A 49 3.63 10.09 -3.29
CA GLY A 49 4.73 9.12 -3.36
C GLY A 49 4.19 7.69 -3.50
N ASN A 50 4.57 6.84 -2.57
CA ASN A 50 4.17 5.43 -2.52
C ASN A 50 3.05 5.15 -1.50
N HIS A 51 2.24 6.15 -1.13
CA HIS A 51 1.12 5.97 -0.21
C HIS A 51 -0.18 6.45 -0.85
N GLN A 52 -1.28 5.82 -0.48
CA GLN A 52 -2.62 6.12 -0.98
C GLN A 52 -3.61 6.28 0.15
N SER A 53 -4.58 7.17 -0.10
CA SER A 53 -5.76 7.39 0.73
C SER A 53 -7.00 7.36 -0.15
N MET A 54 -8.13 7.05 0.45
CA MET A 54 -9.43 7.17 -0.19
C MET A 54 -10.16 8.41 0.34
N PHE A 55 -10.88 9.13 -0.51
CA PHE A 55 -11.90 10.05 -0.03
C PHE A 55 -13.18 9.93 -0.83
N VAL A 56 -14.28 10.20 -0.16
CA VAL A 56 -15.63 10.06 -0.74
C VAL A 56 -16.38 11.37 -0.57
N VAL A 57 -16.86 11.92 -1.67
CA VAL A 57 -17.70 13.11 -1.68
C VAL A 57 -19.15 12.66 -1.58
N THR A 58 -19.88 13.20 -0.60
CA THR A 58 -21.30 12.90 -0.39
C THR A 58 -22.15 14.16 -0.46
N SER A 59 -23.45 14.03 -0.47
CA SER A 59 -24.36 15.19 -0.45
C SER A 59 -24.30 16.02 0.84
N ALA A 60 -23.67 15.52 1.92
CA ALA A 60 -23.61 16.16 3.23
C ALA A 60 -22.20 16.43 3.77
N GLY A 61 -21.17 16.15 2.98
CA GLY A 61 -19.77 16.34 3.37
C GLY A 61 -18.84 15.35 2.71
N VAL A 62 -17.58 15.36 3.15
CA VAL A 62 -16.53 14.47 2.66
C VAL A 62 -16.12 13.51 3.79
N ILE A 63 -15.95 12.23 3.45
CA ILE A 63 -15.27 11.24 4.28
C ILE A 63 -13.88 11.05 3.69
N ALA A 64 -12.84 11.35 4.47
CA ALA A 64 -11.44 11.12 4.12
C ALA A 64 -10.86 9.96 4.94
N THR A 65 -9.82 9.31 4.41
CA THR A 65 -9.06 8.28 5.13
C THR A 65 -7.60 8.70 5.21
N ASP A 66 -6.86 8.13 6.11
CA ASP A 66 -5.39 8.17 6.26
C ASP A 66 -4.69 9.43 5.72
N PRO A 67 -4.23 10.34 6.57
CA PRO A 67 -3.60 11.61 6.12
C PRO A 67 -2.25 11.43 5.41
N ILE A 68 -1.59 10.25 5.58
CA ILE A 68 -0.30 9.85 5.00
C ILE A 68 0.85 10.85 5.16
N GLY A 69 0.90 11.55 6.31
CA GLY A 69 1.80 12.70 6.55
C GLY A 69 3.17 12.37 7.15
N TYR A 70 3.43 11.14 7.60
CA TYR A 70 4.69 10.80 8.28
C TYR A 70 5.91 10.99 7.36
N GLY A 71 6.84 11.85 7.78
CA GLY A 71 7.97 12.24 6.94
C GLY A 71 7.58 13.02 5.67
N ARG A 72 6.30 13.35 5.48
CA ARG A 72 5.71 13.96 4.28
C ARG A 72 4.68 15.04 4.65
N PRO A 73 5.05 16.08 5.43
CA PRO A 73 4.07 17.08 5.88
C PRO A 73 3.32 17.76 4.71
N GLN A 74 3.98 17.91 3.55
CA GLN A 74 3.38 18.45 2.35
C GLN A 74 2.26 17.56 1.79
N ALA A 75 2.29 16.25 2.03
CA ALA A 75 1.23 15.35 1.57
C ALA A 75 -0.13 15.72 2.17
N VAL A 76 -0.16 16.09 3.45
CA VAL A 76 -1.39 16.45 4.16
C VAL A 76 -2.01 17.73 3.59
N VAL A 77 -1.17 18.76 3.37
CA VAL A 77 -1.63 20.04 2.77
C VAL A 77 -2.18 19.78 1.37
N THR A 78 -1.41 19.03 0.56
CA THR A 78 -1.84 18.66 -0.80
C THR A 78 -3.15 17.86 -0.79
N TYR A 79 -3.32 16.93 0.15
CA TYR A 79 -4.52 16.11 0.25
C TYR A 79 -5.77 16.95 0.52
N VAL A 80 -5.69 17.85 1.49
CA VAL A 80 -6.79 18.79 1.80
C VAL A 80 -7.10 19.67 0.60
N ASP A 81 -6.08 20.18 -0.11
CA ASP A 81 -6.27 21.03 -1.28
C ASP A 81 -6.86 20.25 -2.47
N GLU A 82 -6.46 18.99 -2.66
CA GLU A 82 -7.04 18.13 -3.69
C GLU A 82 -8.52 17.82 -3.40
N ILE A 83 -8.89 17.57 -2.14
CA ILE A 83 -10.30 17.44 -1.74
C ILE A 83 -11.09 18.70 -2.10
N LYS A 84 -10.55 19.89 -1.79
CA LYS A 84 -11.21 21.18 -2.10
C LYS A 84 -11.38 21.43 -3.60
N LYS A 85 -10.48 20.93 -4.45
CA LYS A 85 -10.64 21.02 -5.91
C LYS A 85 -11.82 20.19 -6.43
N VAL A 86 -12.14 19.12 -5.73
CA VAL A 86 -13.22 18.20 -6.11
C VAL A 86 -14.55 18.61 -5.49
N SER A 87 -14.54 19.14 -4.26
CA SER A 87 -15.75 19.45 -3.51
C SER A 87 -15.56 20.63 -2.55
N ASN A 88 -16.55 21.51 -2.50
CA ASN A 88 -16.64 22.57 -1.50
C ASN A 88 -17.30 22.11 -0.18
N GLN A 89 -17.67 20.85 -0.07
CA GLN A 89 -18.29 20.29 1.13
C GLN A 89 -17.26 20.16 2.25
N PRO A 90 -17.66 20.34 3.53
CA PRO A 90 -16.76 20.16 4.66
C PRO A 90 -16.33 18.71 4.81
N ILE A 91 -15.07 18.49 5.23
CA ILE A 91 -14.61 17.16 5.62
C ILE A 91 -15.24 16.85 6.99
N LYS A 92 -16.12 15.83 7.03
CA LYS A 92 -16.86 15.43 8.23
C LYS A 92 -16.19 14.34 9.02
N TYR A 93 -15.52 13.44 8.31
CA TYR A 93 -14.82 12.30 8.92
C TYR A 93 -13.41 12.16 8.37
N LEU A 94 -12.49 11.78 9.24
CA LEU A 94 -11.19 11.23 8.91
C LEU A 94 -11.09 9.84 9.55
N ILE A 95 -11.01 8.80 8.73
CA ILE A 95 -10.96 7.41 9.20
C ILE A 95 -9.53 6.90 9.11
N TYR A 96 -8.97 6.43 10.22
CA TYR A 96 -7.67 5.77 10.25
C TYR A 96 -7.81 4.28 9.93
N SER A 97 -6.99 3.79 9.01
CA SER A 97 -6.98 2.37 8.66
C SER A 97 -6.40 1.50 9.78
N HIS A 98 -5.27 1.91 10.36
CA HIS A 98 -4.58 1.21 11.46
C HIS A 98 -3.62 2.19 12.16
N GLN A 99 -2.82 1.74 13.16
CA GLN A 99 -1.99 2.66 13.98
C GLN A 99 -0.66 3.10 13.35
N HIS A 100 -0.24 2.58 12.21
CA HIS A 100 1.07 2.89 11.65
C HIS A 100 1.17 4.35 11.18
N PHE A 101 2.28 5.00 11.56
CA PHE A 101 2.45 6.44 11.38
C PHE A 101 2.48 6.87 9.92
N ASP A 102 2.99 6.03 9.02
CA ASP A 102 3.09 6.33 7.59
C ASP A 102 1.72 6.48 6.92
N HIS A 103 0.67 5.97 7.55
CA HIS A 103 -0.73 6.17 7.15
C HIS A 103 -1.41 7.28 7.94
N ILE A 104 -1.32 7.28 9.26
CA ILE A 104 -2.19 8.12 10.09
C ILE A 104 -1.57 9.42 10.62
N ALA A 105 -0.25 9.64 10.50
CA ALA A 105 0.33 10.90 10.89
C ALA A 105 -0.16 12.04 9.98
N GLY A 106 -0.34 13.24 10.58
CA GLY A 106 -0.81 14.43 9.88
C GLY A 106 -2.32 14.68 9.97
N GLY A 107 -3.02 14.07 10.92
CA GLY A 107 -4.47 14.27 11.11
C GLY A 107 -4.88 15.69 11.56
N LYS A 108 -3.93 16.51 12.04
CA LYS A 108 -4.26 17.82 12.64
C LYS A 108 -5.02 18.78 11.71
N PRO A 109 -4.67 19.00 10.44
CA PRO A 109 -5.44 19.88 9.56
C PRO A 109 -6.88 19.43 9.36
N PHE A 110 -7.14 18.12 9.34
CA PHE A 110 -8.51 17.59 9.26
C PHE A 110 -9.29 17.86 10.55
N LYS A 111 -8.64 17.67 11.70
CA LYS A 111 -9.23 17.95 13.01
C LYS A 111 -9.55 19.43 13.17
N ASP A 112 -8.64 20.30 12.79
CA ASP A 112 -8.82 21.76 12.84
C ASP A 112 -9.95 22.23 11.89
N ALA A 113 -10.18 21.51 10.79
CA ALA A 113 -11.30 21.74 9.88
C ALA A 113 -12.65 21.17 10.40
N GLY A 114 -12.66 20.57 11.59
CA GLY A 114 -13.87 20.06 12.25
C GLY A 114 -14.22 18.62 11.90
N ALA A 115 -13.31 17.84 11.30
CA ALA A 115 -13.54 16.44 11.05
C ALA A 115 -13.53 15.61 12.35
N THR A 116 -14.46 14.66 12.47
CA THR A 116 -14.44 13.63 13.50
C THR A 116 -13.46 12.54 13.08
N ILE A 117 -12.46 12.27 13.93
CA ILE A 117 -11.47 11.21 13.68
C ILE A 117 -11.98 9.91 14.26
N VAL A 118 -12.02 8.85 13.43
CA VAL A 118 -12.48 7.51 13.80
C VAL A 118 -11.36 6.51 13.56
N ALA A 119 -11.14 5.59 14.52
CA ALA A 119 -10.16 4.52 14.41
C ALA A 119 -10.62 3.27 15.16
N HIS A 120 -9.91 2.16 14.99
CA HIS A 120 -10.10 0.99 15.86
C HIS A 120 -9.66 1.30 17.29
N THR A 121 -10.31 0.74 18.29
CA THR A 121 -9.99 0.95 19.74
C THR A 121 -8.52 0.68 20.03
N ARG A 122 -7.95 -0.40 19.51
CA ARG A 122 -6.53 -0.72 19.68
C ARG A 122 -5.60 0.31 19.02
N ALA A 123 -6.00 0.91 17.90
CA ALA A 123 -5.21 2.01 17.32
C ALA A 123 -5.11 3.19 18.30
N LYS A 124 -6.22 3.54 18.99
CA LYS A 124 -6.20 4.58 20.04
C LYS A 124 -5.30 4.21 21.21
N GLU A 125 -5.33 2.95 21.65
CA GLU A 125 -4.45 2.45 22.71
C GLU A 125 -2.97 2.57 22.33
N TRP A 126 -2.59 2.17 21.11
CA TRP A 126 -1.25 2.36 20.57
C TRP A 126 -0.83 3.82 20.54
N LEU A 127 -1.68 4.72 20.04
CA LEU A 127 -1.37 6.15 19.97
C LEU A 127 -1.20 6.78 21.35
N LEU A 128 -1.99 6.36 22.35
CA LEU A 128 -1.85 6.80 23.74
C LEU A 128 -0.52 6.33 24.34
N ALA A 129 -0.08 5.11 24.02
CA ALA A 129 1.18 4.57 24.53
C ALA A 129 2.41 5.21 23.85
N LEU A 130 2.36 5.38 22.52
CA LEU A 130 3.48 5.88 21.71
C LEU A 130 3.67 7.40 21.83
N ARG A 131 2.57 8.16 21.99
CA ARG A 131 2.57 9.63 22.17
C ARG A 131 3.32 10.37 21.06
N ASP A 132 3.23 9.90 19.83
CA ASP A 132 3.86 10.57 18.70
C ASP A 132 3.20 11.93 18.44
N PRO A 133 3.98 13.03 18.36
CA PRO A 133 3.44 14.38 18.21
C PRO A 133 2.80 14.67 16.85
N HIS A 134 3.05 13.82 15.85
CA HIS A 134 2.51 13.97 14.50
C HIS A 134 1.17 13.24 14.30
N THR A 135 0.74 12.45 15.30
CA THR A 135 -0.53 11.74 15.28
C THR A 135 -1.59 12.46 16.14
N VAL A 136 -2.84 12.39 15.72
CA VAL A 136 -3.98 12.91 16.47
C VAL A 136 -4.81 11.75 16.99
N LEU A 137 -5.15 11.79 18.28
CA LEU A 137 -6.00 10.75 18.89
C LEU A 137 -7.39 10.75 18.24
N PRO A 138 -7.97 9.57 17.96
CA PRO A 138 -9.32 9.49 17.45
C PRO A 138 -10.35 9.96 18.50
N ASP A 139 -11.37 10.66 18.03
CA ASP A 139 -12.51 11.10 18.82
C ASP A 139 -13.42 9.93 19.17
N GLU A 140 -13.62 9.05 18.17
CA GLU A 140 -14.49 7.89 18.25
C GLU A 140 -13.75 6.62 17.90
N THR A 141 -14.14 5.51 18.52
CA THR A 141 -13.51 4.21 18.28
C THR A 141 -14.50 3.16 17.80
N VAL A 142 -13.96 2.15 17.12
CA VAL A 142 -14.68 0.99 16.58
C VAL A 142 -14.00 -0.28 17.08
N ASP A 143 -14.77 -1.22 17.59
CA ASP A 143 -14.26 -2.54 18.03
C ASP A 143 -14.42 -3.60 16.95
N ALA A 144 -15.66 -4.00 16.64
CA ALA A 144 -15.92 -5.05 15.63
C ALA A 144 -16.29 -4.49 14.26
N GLY A 145 -17.10 -3.44 14.25
CA GLY A 145 -17.57 -2.80 13.03
C GLY A 145 -18.48 -1.62 13.31
N ARG A 146 -18.63 -0.78 12.30
CA ARG A 146 -19.50 0.41 12.34
C ARG A 146 -19.95 0.77 10.94
N THR A 147 -21.18 1.23 10.82
CA THR A 147 -21.70 1.86 9.60
C THR A 147 -21.77 3.38 9.81
N ILE A 148 -21.16 4.12 8.90
CA ILE A 148 -21.25 5.59 8.84
C ILE A 148 -22.10 5.92 7.61
N THR A 149 -23.22 6.60 7.83
CA THR A 149 -24.02 7.18 6.74
C THR A 149 -23.86 8.68 6.75
N LEU A 150 -23.41 9.24 5.64
CA LEU A 150 -23.27 10.67 5.44
C LEU A 150 -23.94 11.06 4.13
N GLY A 151 -25.03 11.82 4.21
CA GLY A 151 -25.86 12.13 3.06
C GLY A 151 -26.38 10.88 2.35
N ASP A 152 -26.03 10.73 1.10
CA ASP A 152 -26.44 9.64 0.19
C ASP A 152 -25.47 8.45 0.17
N THR A 153 -24.45 8.46 1.02
CA THR A 153 -23.36 7.47 1.01
C THR A 153 -23.26 6.74 2.33
N THR A 154 -23.08 5.41 2.23
CA THR A 154 -22.82 4.52 3.37
C THR A 154 -21.42 3.96 3.27
N LEU A 155 -20.65 4.07 4.34
CA LEU A 155 -19.34 3.46 4.53
C LEU A 155 -19.42 2.46 5.68
N GLU A 156 -19.04 1.22 5.43
CA GLU A 156 -18.95 0.16 6.44
C GLU A 156 -17.51 -0.04 6.87
N LEU A 157 -17.25 0.09 8.16
CA LEU A 157 -15.98 -0.21 8.81
C LEU A 157 -16.07 -1.60 9.41
N SER A 158 -15.08 -2.46 9.17
CA SER A 158 -15.04 -3.82 9.68
C SER A 158 -13.66 -4.16 10.25
N TYR A 159 -13.60 -4.66 11.46
CA TYR A 159 -12.42 -5.29 12.02
C TYR A 159 -12.47 -6.80 11.72
N LEU A 160 -11.54 -7.29 10.92
CA LEU A 160 -11.55 -8.70 10.49
C LEU A 160 -10.66 -9.61 11.36
N GLY A 161 -10.07 -9.07 12.41
CA GLY A 161 -9.05 -9.68 13.24
C GLY A 161 -7.67 -9.09 12.95
N PRO A 162 -6.63 -9.44 13.72
CA PRO A 162 -5.26 -9.03 13.44
C PRO A 162 -4.83 -9.48 12.04
N ASN A 163 -4.03 -8.68 11.34
CA ASN A 163 -3.50 -9.01 10.02
C ASN A 163 -2.16 -8.32 9.79
N HIS A 164 -2.08 -7.19 9.07
CA HIS A 164 -0.89 -6.34 9.01
C HIS A 164 -0.62 -5.67 10.36
N SER A 165 -1.68 -5.34 11.08
CA SER A 165 -1.64 -4.88 12.46
C SER A 165 -2.83 -5.46 13.24
N ASP A 166 -2.85 -5.25 14.54
CA ASP A 166 -3.96 -5.67 15.41
C ASP A 166 -5.10 -4.64 15.47
N SER A 167 -5.02 -3.58 14.68
CA SER A 167 -5.99 -2.48 14.68
C SER A 167 -6.54 -2.14 13.28
N THR A 168 -6.29 -2.99 12.28
CA THR A 168 -6.67 -2.70 10.89
C THR A 168 -8.19 -2.73 10.69
N LEU A 169 -8.76 -1.60 10.25
CA LEU A 169 -10.13 -1.50 9.75
C LEU A 169 -10.15 -1.64 8.23
N VAL A 170 -10.97 -2.53 7.73
CA VAL A 170 -11.33 -2.60 6.32
C VAL A 170 -12.56 -1.73 6.10
N MET A 171 -12.56 -0.92 5.05
CA MET A 171 -13.61 0.04 4.75
C MET A 171 -14.28 -0.31 3.43
N ARG A 172 -15.59 -0.54 3.43
CA ARG A 172 -16.36 -0.90 2.25
C ARG A 172 -17.41 0.16 1.92
N LEU A 173 -17.52 0.49 0.65
CA LEU A 173 -18.59 1.30 0.07
C LEU A 173 -19.53 0.35 -0.70
N PRO A 174 -20.64 -0.11 -0.11
CA PRO A 174 -21.48 -1.17 -0.69
C PRO A 174 -22.05 -0.80 -2.05
N LYS A 175 -22.59 0.41 -2.18
CA LYS A 175 -23.20 0.90 -3.44
C LYS A 175 -22.18 1.03 -4.57
N GLN A 176 -20.97 1.53 -4.24
CA GLN A 176 -19.88 1.74 -5.19
C GLN A 176 -19.08 0.48 -5.46
N LYS A 177 -19.26 -0.56 -4.65
CA LYS A 177 -18.49 -1.82 -4.68
C LYS A 177 -16.98 -1.60 -4.59
N VAL A 178 -16.58 -0.63 -3.76
CA VAL A 178 -15.19 -0.30 -3.50
C VAL A 178 -14.81 -0.73 -2.10
N LEU A 179 -13.63 -1.33 -1.99
CA LEU A 179 -13.00 -1.70 -0.73
C LEU A 179 -11.69 -0.90 -0.56
N PHE A 180 -11.46 -0.35 0.62
CA PHE A 180 -10.17 0.21 1.04
C PHE A 180 -9.60 -0.70 2.12
N ALA A 181 -8.49 -1.38 1.80
CA ALA A 181 -7.84 -2.34 2.67
C ALA A 181 -6.33 -2.13 2.64
N VAL A 182 -5.81 -1.58 3.74
CA VAL A 182 -4.44 -1.06 3.82
C VAL A 182 -3.49 -2.15 4.30
N ASP A 183 -2.40 -2.34 3.54
CA ASP A 183 -1.14 -3.03 3.86
C ASP A 183 -1.16 -4.55 4.04
N PHE A 184 -2.25 -5.17 4.47
CA PHE A 184 -2.27 -6.63 4.56
C PHE A 184 -2.55 -7.33 3.21
N ILE A 185 -2.94 -6.58 2.18
CA ILE A 185 -3.14 -7.06 0.80
C ILE A 185 -2.31 -6.20 -0.17
N PRO A 186 -0.99 -6.41 -0.27
CA PRO A 186 -0.20 -5.78 -1.32
C PRO A 186 -0.67 -6.24 -2.70
N VAL A 187 -1.00 -5.28 -3.57
CA VAL A 187 -1.51 -5.58 -4.91
C VAL A 187 -0.36 -5.94 -5.84
N GLY A 188 -0.30 -7.21 -6.26
CA GLY A 188 0.65 -7.71 -7.26
C GLY A 188 2.13 -7.49 -6.89
N SER A 189 2.48 -7.57 -5.60
CA SER A 189 3.86 -7.39 -5.11
C SER A 189 4.13 -8.23 -3.87
N VAL A 190 5.40 -8.49 -3.57
CA VAL A 190 5.81 -9.17 -2.34
C VAL A 190 5.71 -8.22 -1.15
N PRO A 191 5.06 -8.63 -0.02
CA PRO A 191 4.98 -7.82 1.19
C PRO A 191 6.36 -7.44 1.71
N GLY A 192 6.51 -6.19 2.13
CA GLY A 192 7.80 -5.65 2.57
C GLY A 192 7.96 -5.59 4.08
N ARG A 193 8.46 -4.45 4.55
CA ARG A 193 8.80 -4.22 5.96
C ARG A 193 7.62 -4.38 6.92
N GLY A 194 6.40 -4.19 6.46
CA GLY A 194 5.18 -4.46 7.23
C GLY A 194 5.00 -5.91 7.69
N MET A 195 5.88 -6.83 7.23
CA MET A 195 5.92 -8.19 7.76
C MET A 195 6.52 -8.29 9.18
N LEU A 196 7.13 -7.24 9.71
CA LEU A 196 7.79 -7.27 11.03
C LEU A 196 6.80 -7.53 12.17
N ASP A 197 5.63 -6.91 12.12
CA ASP A 197 4.55 -7.04 13.10
C ASP A 197 3.29 -7.74 12.54
N PHE A 198 3.41 -8.35 11.37
CA PHE A 198 2.36 -9.07 10.69
C PHE A 198 1.88 -10.32 11.46
N TYR A 199 0.59 -10.60 11.40
CA TYR A 199 -0.07 -11.75 12.03
C TYR A 199 -0.43 -12.80 10.97
N PRO A 200 0.50 -13.71 10.60
CA PRO A 200 0.35 -14.51 9.39
C PRO A 200 -0.91 -15.37 9.32
N ILE A 201 -1.22 -16.10 10.41
CA ILE A 201 -2.39 -17.00 10.46
C ILE A 201 -3.70 -16.19 10.37
N GLN A 202 -3.80 -15.14 11.15
CA GLN A 202 -5.01 -14.31 11.20
C GLN A 202 -5.19 -13.47 9.93
N ALA A 203 -4.08 -13.09 9.26
CA ALA A 203 -4.11 -12.39 7.99
C ALA A 203 -4.70 -13.24 6.87
N GLU A 204 -4.39 -14.55 6.83
CA GLU A 204 -5.02 -15.48 5.88
C GLU A 204 -6.54 -15.53 6.09
N ASP A 205 -7.00 -15.57 7.35
CA ASP A 205 -8.43 -15.55 7.65
C ASP A 205 -9.10 -14.21 7.31
N SER A 206 -8.39 -13.09 7.53
CA SER A 206 -8.85 -11.77 7.13
C SER A 206 -9.00 -11.67 5.61
N MET A 207 -8.04 -12.22 4.82
CA MET A 207 -8.13 -12.25 3.36
C MET A 207 -9.29 -13.11 2.86
N LYS A 208 -9.55 -14.27 3.48
CA LYS A 208 -10.75 -15.11 3.16
C LYS A 208 -12.05 -14.34 3.41
N LYS A 209 -12.13 -13.60 4.53
CA LYS A 209 -13.30 -12.73 4.82
C LYS A 209 -13.44 -11.63 3.77
N VAL A 210 -12.34 -10.99 3.35
CA VAL A 210 -12.33 -9.97 2.27
C VAL A 210 -12.83 -10.57 0.95
N LEU A 211 -12.39 -11.76 0.58
CA LEU A 211 -12.85 -12.45 -0.64
C LEU A 211 -14.35 -12.74 -0.62
N ALA A 212 -14.92 -13.01 0.55
CA ALA A 212 -16.36 -13.27 0.73
C ALA A 212 -17.22 -11.99 0.69
N MET A 213 -16.64 -10.80 0.86
CA MET A 213 -17.37 -9.54 0.76
C MET A 213 -17.78 -9.23 -0.68
N ASP A 214 -18.86 -8.46 -0.86
CA ASP A 214 -19.31 -7.96 -2.15
C ASP A 214 -18.61 -6.63 -2.48
N TRP A 215 -17.61 -6.70 -3.35
CA TRP A 215 -16.84 -5.57 -3.89
C TRP A 215 -16.19 -5.96 -5.23
N ASP A 216 -15.86 -4.94 -6.05
CA ASP A 216 -15.25 -5.12 -7.37
C ASP A 216 -13.84 -4.52 -7.44
N LYS A 217 -13.54 -3.48 -6.66
CA LYS A 217 -12.27 -2.74 -6.70
C LYS A 217 -11.71 -2.58 -5.30
N LEU A 218 -10.42 -2.86 -5.14
CA LEU A 218 -9.68 -2.68 -3.91
C LEU A 218 -8.69 -1.54 -4.06
N ILE A 219 -8.77 -0.54 -3.17
CA ILE A 219 -7.77 0.51 -3.01
C ILE A 219 -6.80 0.04 -1.92
N PRO A 220 -5.53 -0.25 -2.24
CA PRO A 220 -4.52 -0.61 -1.24
C PRO A 220 -3.90 0.64 -0.61
N GLY A 221 -3.22 0.49 0.53
CA GLY A 221 -2.46 1.59 1.18
C GLY A 221 -1.26 2.06 0.37
N HIS A 222 -0.66 1.15 -0.39
CA HIS A 222 0.42 1.41 -1.33
C HIS A 222 -0.01 1.04 -2.75
N PRO A 223 0.30 1.87 -3.77
CA PRO A 223 -0.18 1.62 -5.14
C PRO A 223 0.36 0.30 -5.69
N GLY A 224 -0.51 -0.46 -6.36
CA GLY A 224 -0.09 -1.60 -7.15
C GLY A 224 0.79 -1.20 -8.36
N PRO A 225 1.37 -2.17 -9.08
CA PRO A 225 2.19 -1.91 -10.25
C PRO A 225 1.47 -1.02 -11.26
N GLY A 226 2.15 0.05 -11.71
CA GLY A 226 1.54 1.06 -12.60
C GLY A 226 0.45 1.92 -11.94
N GLY A 227 0.29 1.88 -10.63
CA GLY A 227 -0.74 2.64 -9.90
C GLY A 227 -2.14 2.02 -9.95
N ARG A 228 -2.27 0.77 -10.43
CA ARG A 228 -3.57 0.10 -10.55
C ARG A 228 -4.19 -0.24 -9.20
N LEU A 229 -5.49 -0.33 -9.19
CA LEU A 229 -6.26 -0.87 -8.07
C LEU A 229 -6.18 -2.40 -8.05
N GLY A 230 -6.54 -3.00 -6.90
CA GLY A 230 -6.62 -4.43 -6.72
C GLY A 230 -7.95 -5.04 -7.15
N THR A 231 -7.93 -6.34 -7.39
CA THR A 231 -9.04 -7.21 -7.74
C THR A 231 -9.15 -8.36 -6.74
N LYS A 232 -10.22 -9.14 -6.81
CA LYS A 232 -10.34 -10.38 -6.01
C LYS A 232 -9.22 -11.38 -6.34
N GLN A 233 -8.73 -11.38 -7.59
CA GLN A 233 -7.61 -12.23 -7.97
C GLN A 233 -6.32 -11.83 -7.25
N ASP A 234 -6.06 -10.53 -7.08
CA ASP A 234 -4.88 -10.08 -6.31
C ASP A 234 -4.92 -10.54 -4.85
N VAL A 235 -6.10 -10.53 -4.23
CA VAL A 235 -6.28 -11.05 -2.87
C VAL A 235 -6.04 -12.56 -2.82
N GLN A 236 -6.55 -13.31 -3.81
CA GLN A 236 -6.32 -14.75 -3.91
C GLN A 236 -4.84 -15.09 -4.14
N ASP A 237 -4.19 -14.33 -5.02
CA ASP A 237 -2.76 -14.52 -5.33
C ASP A 237 -1.90 -14.23 -4.10
N GLN A 238 -2.22 -13.16 -3.36
CA GLN A 238 -1.53 -12.82 -2.11
C GLN A 238 -1.74 -13.89 -1.03
N LEU A 239 -2.96 -14.39 -0.86
CA LEU A 239 -3.25 -15.50 0.06
C LEU A 239 -2.44 -16.74 -0.30
N THR A 240 -2.39 -17.10 -1.59
CA THR A 240 -1.61 -18.24 -2.08
C THR A 240 -0.10 -18.04 -1.84
N PHE A 241 0.40 -16.81 -2.08
CA PHE A 241 1.81 -16.48 -1.80
C PHE A 241 2.16 -16.68 -0.32
N LEU A 242 1.32 -16.20 0.60
CA LEU A 242 1.56 -16.35 2.04
C LEU A 242 1.52 -17.83 2.46
N GLN A 243 0.61 -18.62 1.91
CA GLN A 243 0.52 -20.06 2.17
C GLN A 243 1.74 -20.82 1.65
N ASP A 244 2.19 -20.52 0.43
CA ASP A 244 3.40 -21.15 -0.15
C ASP A 244 4.64 -20.78 0.67
N ALA A 245 4.79 -19.51 1.07
CA ALA A 245 5.88 -19.04 1.92
C ALA A 245 5.85 -19.71 3.31
N SER A 246 4.65 -19.79 3.91
CA SER A 246 4.43 -20.47 5.18
C SER A 246 4.86 -21.94 5.14
N ALA A 247 4.42 -22.67 4.10
CA ALA A 247 4.73 -24.09 3.94
C ALA A 247 6.25 -24.32 3.74
N ALA A 248 6.89 -23.50 2.89
CA ALA A 248 8.32 -23.61 2.62
C ALA A 248 9.15 -23.32 3.88
N VAL A 249 8.84 -22.25 4.63
CA VAL A 249 9.56 -21.91 5.86
C VAL A 249 9.29 -22.93 6.97
N LYS A 250 8.07 -23.48 7.06
CA LYS A 250 7.75 -24.54 8.04
C LYS A 250 8.64 -25.76 7.89
N ALA A 251 8.90 -26.20 6.65
CA ALA A 251 9.79 -27.31 6.37
C ALA A 251 11.23 -27.01 6.83
N GLU A 252 11.75 -25.81 6.57
CA GLU A 252 13.08 -25.40 7.01
C GLU A 252 13.15 -25.22 8.54
N ALA A 253 12.10 -24.73 9.17
CA ALA A 253 12.01 -24.62 10.63
C ALA A 253 12.06 -26.00 11.32
N GLN A 254 11.35 -26.99 10.76
CA GLN A 254 11.39 -28.39 11.26
C GLN A 254 12.76 -29.02 11.08
N ALA A 255 13.53 -28.61 10.08
CA ALA A 255 14.92 -29.03 9.87
C ALA A 255 15.94 -28.22 10.73
N GLY A 256 15.48 -27.31 11.60
CA GLY A 256 16.33 -26.50 12.46
C GLY A 256 17.11 -25.38 11.76
N LYS A 257 16.71 -25.00 10.54
CA LYS A 257 17.47 -24.04 9.70
C LYS A 257 16.99 -22.59 9.76
N CYS A 258 15.92 -22.29 10.49
CA CYS A 258 15.52 -20.89 10.68
C CYS A 258 16.61 -20.07 11.39
N TRP A 259 16.65 -18.77 11.08
CA TRP A 259 17.54 -17.72 11.63
C TRP A 259 18.90 -17.56 10.94
N ASP A 260 19.53 -18.64 10.43
CA ASP A 260 20.89 -18.55 9.92
C ASP A 260 20.98 -18.49 8.39
N GLY A 261 20.15 -19.24 7.70
CA GLY A 261 20.23 -19.39 6.24
C GLY A 261 18.96 -19.07 5.48
N VAL A 262 17.80 -19.35 6.07
CA VAL A 262 16.50 -19.30 5.36
C VAL A 262 16.26 -17.97 4.62
N GLU A 263 16.56 -16.85 5.26
CA GLU A 263 16.38 -15.52 4.64
C GLU A 263 17.23 -15.31 3.38
N LYS A 264 18.37 -15.98 3.27
CA LYS A 264 19.34 -15.85 2.18
C LYS A 264 19.19 -16.94 1.14
N GLU A 265 18.90 -18.15 1.58
CA GLU A 265 18.98 -19.37 0.79
C GLU A 265 17.63 -19.79 0.21
N LEU A 266 16.55 -19.66 0.99
CA LEU A 266 15.22 -20.06 0.55
C LEU A 266 14.70 -19.13 -0.55
N LYS A 267 14.26 -19.72 -1.65
CA LYS A 267 13.68 -19.02 -2.78
C LYS A 267 12.28 -19.54 -3.05
N LEU A 268 11.44 -18.69 -3.57
CA LEU A 268 10.10 -19.01 -4.05
C LEU A 268 10.01 -18.66 -5.54
N PRO A 269 10.55 -19.50 -6.45
CA PRO A 269 10.74 -19.17 -7.87
C PRO A 269 9.44 -18.76 -8.59
N LYS A 270 8.30 -19.31 -8.16
CA LYS A 270 6.96 -18.98 -8.68
C LYS A 270 6.67 -17.48 -8.62
N TYR A 271 7.28 -16.76 -7.69
CA TYR A 271 7.02 -15.33 -7.41
C TYR A 271 8.19 -14.43 -7.79
N GLN A 272 9.22 -14.95 -8.44
CA GLN A 272 10.44 -14.19 -8.74
C GLN A 272 10.20 -12.97 -9.62
N SER A 273 9.16 -12.98 -10.44
CA SER A 273 8.75 -11.85 -11.27
C SER A 273 7.94 -10.77 -10.54
N TRP A 274 7.55 -11.02 -9.27
CA TRP A 274 6.76 -10.05 -8.54
C TRP A 274 7.61 -8.86 -8.10
N PRO A 275 7.12 -7.62 -8.25
CA PRO A 275 7.77 -6.43 -7.70
C PRO A 275 8.15 -6.62 -6.22
N GLY A 276 9.35 -6.20 -5.89
CA GLY A 276 9.87 -6.31 -4.52
C GLY A 276 10.38 -7.69 -4.12
N TYR A 277 10.40 -8.68 -5.00
CA TYR A 277 10.79 -10.05 -4.64
C TYR A 277 12.14 -10.11 -3.90
N GLU A 278 13.22 -9.62 -4.51
CA GLU A 278 14.55 -9.70 -3.92
C GLU A 278 14.70 -8.87 -2.64
N GLN A 279 14.06 -7.69 -2.58
CA GLN A 279 14.16 -6.78 -1.44
C GLN A 279 13.27 -7.18 -0.27
N ASN A 280 12.11 -7.76 -0.54
CA ASN A 280 11.05 -7.95 0.45
C ASN A 280 10.92 -9.40 0.94
N LEU A 281 11.26 -10.39 0.11
CA LEU A 281 11.16 -11.80 0.49
C LEU A 281 11.87 -12.11 1.83
N PRO A 282 13.05 -11.55 2.13
CA PRO A 282 13.70 -11.78 3.44
C PRO A 282 12.83 -11.43 4.65
N PHE A 283 12.01 -10.37 4.58
CA PHE A 283 11.09 -10.00 5.67
C PHE A 283 10.00 -11.05 5.86
N VAL A 284 9.45 -11.58 4.75
CA VAL A 284 8.45 -12.65 4.77
C VAL A 284 9.04 -13.92 5.40
N LEU A 285 10.20 -14.35 4.95
CA LEU A 285 10.87 -15.56 5.45
C LEU A 285 11.20 -15.43 6.94
N ARG A 286 11.72 -14.28 7.37
CA ARG A 286 12.01 -14.00 8.79
C ARG A 286 10.74 -14.06 9.63
N ARG A 287 9.65 -13.46 9.17
CA ARG A 287 8.38 -13.47 9.89
C ARG A 287 7.83 -14.88 10.08
N TYR A 288 7.89 -15.71 9.03
CA TYR A 288 7.46 -17.10 9.13
C TYR A 288 8.44 -17.97 9.94
N CYS A 289 9.74 -17.65 9.96
CA CYS A 289 10.67 -18.26 10.89
C CYS A 289 10.31 -17.94 12.36
N GLY A 290 9.89 -16.71 12.66
CA GLY A 290 9.33 -16.35 13.96
C GLY A 290 8.13 -17.22 14.33
N LEU A 291 7.20 -17.41 13.37
CA LEU A 291 6.02 -18.22 13.58
C LEU A 291 6.37 -19.71 13.78
N TRP A 292 7.03 -20.33 12.82
CA TRP A 292 7.24 -21.78 12.83
C TRP A 292 8.40 -22.26 13.70
N GLY A 293 9.39 -21.39 13.91
CA GLY A 293 10.55 -21.71 14.75
C GLY A 293 10.37 -21.36 16.23
N ARG A 294 9.43 -20.41 16.57
CA ARG A 294 9.25 -19.96 17.97
C ARG A 294 7.80 -19.74 18.38
N GLY A 295 6.82 -19.79 17.50
CA GLY A 295 5.39 -19.66 17.81
C GLY A 295 4.88 -18.22 17.99
N PHE A 296 5.55 -17.22 17.39
CA PHE A 296 5.12 -15.81 17.50
C PHE A 296 4.97 -15.10 16.17
#